data_4a318e3a3a43f64df915b3734e7e3be0
#
_entry.id   4a318e3a3a43f64df915b3734e7e3be0
#
_cell.length_a   1.000
_cell.length_b   1.000
_cell.length_c   1.000
_cell.angle_alpha   90.00
_cell.angle_beta   90.00
_cell.angle_gamma   90.00
#
_symmetry.space_group_name_H-M   'P 1'
#
loop_
_entity.id
_entity.type
_entity.pdbx_description
1 polymer ?
#
loop_
_entity_poly.entity_id
_entity_poly.type
_entity_poly.pdbx_seq_one_letter_code
_entity_poly.pdbx_strand_id
1 'polypeptide(L)'
;MSKRILVTGGAGFIGSHLVEGLIEQGFEVEVLDNLATGRLDNLKHLWENKKLHFSFGDIRNREIVKTCLRDVEDVVHLAAVTSVKGSIDEPLATHDINASGTLNLLRASVDARVRRFVFASSCCVYGDPHQLPISEDHPMNPLSPYAASKLAGEGYCQAFARSYGLDTTCLRLFNVYGPRQGGGEHGGVISKFVERLSENLPPVIYGDGDQFRDFIHVRDVVEAFVTALRGERCAGEVYNIGSGKATTVNELVRQLLTLLGREGIEPVHIPAVSGEIRSSLADIRKAMQQIGFRPRLQLEEGLSLLVGRKVVYADR
;
A
#
# COMPACT_ATOMS: atom_id res chain seq x y z
N MET A 1 -25.48 -7.72 -14.33
CA MET A 1 -24.09 -7.79 -14.83
C MET A 1 -23.17 -7.70 -13.63
N SER A 2 -22.10 -8.49 -13.58
CA SER A 2 -21.11 -8.35 -12.50
C SER A 2 -20.41 -6.99 -12.64
N LYS A 3 -20.14 -6.33 -11.51
CA LYS A 3 -19.44 -5.05 -11.51
C LYS A 3 -17.97 -5.28 -11.82
N ARG A 4 -17.44 -4.56 -12.82
CA ARG A 4 -16.02 -4.61 -13.17
C ARG A 4 -15.25 -3.50 -12.48
N ILE A 5 -14.13 -3.86 -11.85
CA ILE A 5 -13.25 -2.94 -11.12
C ILE A 5 -11.87 -2.94 -11.80
N LEU A 6 -11.36 -1.75 -12.14
CA LEU A 6 -9.97 -1.61 -12.58
C LEU A 6 -9.06 -1.49 -11.36
N VAL A 7 -8.06 -2.36 -11.28
CA VAL A 7 -6.97 -2.29 -10.29
C VAL A 7 -5.66 -2.01 -11.01
N THR A 8 -5.14 -0.79 -10.91
CA THR A 8 -3.80 -0.49 -11.42
C THR A 8 -2.74 -0.89 -10.42
N GLY A 9 -1.62 -1.46 -10.87
CA GLY A 9 -0.62 -2.05 -9.97
C GLY A 9 -1.09 -3.38 -9.37
N GLY A 10 -2.02 -4.06 -10.03
CA GLY A 10 -2.66 -5.28 -9.51
C GLY A 10 -1.75 -6.50 -9.44
N ALA A 11 -0.60 -6.51 -10.13
CA ALA A 11 0.43 -7.56 -10.00
C ALA A 11 1.44 -7.27 -8.89
N GLY A 12 1.34 -6.12 -8.21
CA GLY A 12 2.18 -5.73 -7.07
C GLY A 12 1.81 -6.43 -5.76
N PHE A 13 2.49 -6.03 -4.67
CA PHE A 13 2.25 -6.57 -3.33
C PHE A 13 0.79 -6.39 -2.88
N ILE A 14 0.36 -5.16 -2.63
CA ILE A 14 -1.00 -4.87 -2.15
C ILE A 14 -2.02 -5.22 -3.22
N GLY A 15 -1.73 -4.87 -4.48
CA GLY A 15 -2.64 -5.06 -5.61
C GLY A 15 -3.03 -6.51 -5.81
N SER A 16 -2.11 -7.45 -5.73
CA SER A 16 -2.41 -8.87 -5.93
C SER A 16 -3.32 -9.47 -4.85
N HIS A 17 -3.19 -9.02 -3.61
CA HIS A 17 -4.13 -9.39 -2.54
C HIS A 17 -5.50 -8.75 -2.73
N LEU A 18 -5.54 -7.50 -3.22
CA LEU A 18 -6.81 -6.83 -3.52
C LEU A 18 -7.54 -7.50 -4.67
N VAL A 19 -6.84 -7.85 -5.76
CA VAL A 19 -7.41 -8.59 -6.89
C VAL A 19 -8.03 -9.91 -6.42
N GLU A 20 -7.29 -10.69 -5.62
CA GLU A 20 -7.77 -11.93 -5.00
C GLU A 20 -9.06 -11.69 -4.20
N GLY A 21 -9.04 -10.75 -3.27
CA GLY A 21 -10.19 -10.44 -2.40
C GLY A 21 -11.41 -9.92 -3.16
N LEU A 22 -11.22 -9.14 -4.25
CA LEU A 22 -12.32 -8.66 -5.08
C LEU A 22 -12.96 -9.82 -5.89
N ILE A 23 -12.15 -10.71 -6.45
CA ILE A 23 -12.63 -11.88 -7.20
C ILE A 23 -13.41 -12.84 -6.28
N GLU A 24 -12.91 -13.10 -5.06
CA GLU A 24 -13.59 -13.90 -4.04
C GLU A 24 -14.96 -13.32 -3.66
N GLN A 25 -15.09 -11.99 -3.68
CA GLN A 25 -16.34 -11.29 -3.43
C GLN A 25 -17.27 -11.18 -4.64
N GLY A 26 -16.88 -11.79 -5.77
CA GLY A 26 -17.73 -11.91 -6.96
C GLY A 26 -17.53 -10.83 -8.02
N PHE A 27 -16.63 -9.87 -7.84
CA PHE A 27 -16.34 -8.84 -8.83
C PHE A 27 -15.56 -9.39 -10.02
N GLU A 28 -15.75 -8.78 -11.19
CA GLU A 28 -14.80 -8.88 -12.30
C GLU A 28 -13.69 -7.85 -12.10
N VAL A 29 -12.44 -8.23 -12.31
CA VAL A 29 -11.29 -7.37 -12.09
C VAL A 29 -10.47 -7.24 -13.36
N GLU A 30 -10.34 -6.00 -13.84
CA GLU A 30 -9.35 -5.62 -14.85
C GLU A 30 -8.08 -5.17 -14.13
N VAL A 31 -6.96 -5.79 -14.43
CA VAL A 31 -5.64 -5.41 -13.89
C VAL A 31 -4.87 -4.67 -14.96
N LEU A 32 -4.39 -3.46 -14.65
CA LEU A 32 -3.40 -2.73 -15.46
C LEU A 32 -2.08 -2.67 -14.71
N ASP A 33 -1.04 -3.32 -15.24
CA ASP A 33 0.30 -3.35 -14.64
C ASP A 33 1.37 -3.40 -15.72
N ASN A 34 2.46 -2.66 -15.56
CA ASN A 34 3.61 -2.69 -16.47
C ASN A 34 4.74 -3.63 -16.00
N LEU A 35 4.52 -4.33 -14.88
CA LEU A 35 5.45 -5.29 -14.27
C LEU A 35 6.82 -4.71 -13.90
N ALA A 36 6.91 -3.38 -13.71
CA ALA A 36 8.16 -2.75 -13.28
C ALA A 36 8.61 -3.25 -11.89
N THR A 37 7.66 -3.47 -10.99
CA THR A 37 7.88 -4.08 -9.66
C THR A 37 6.89 -5.21 -9.37
N GLY A 38 5.77 -5.24 -10.08
CA GLY A 38 4.77 -6.31 -10.04
C GLY A 38 5.30 -7.62 -10.65
N ARG A 39 4.72 -8.75 -10.25
CA ARG A 39 5.10 -10.09 -10.73
C ARG A 39 3.85 -10.87 -11.11
N LEU A 40 3.83 -11.46 -12.30
CA LEU A 40 2.71 -12.31 -12.74
C LEU A 40 2.49 -13.51 -11.81
N ASP A 41 3.56 -14.02 -11.17
CA ASP A 41 3.46 -15.09 -10.19
C ASP A 41 2.52 -14.75 -9.02
N ASN A 42 2.37 -13.47 -8.68
CA ASN A 42 1.43 -13.04 -7.64
C ASN A 42 -0.03 -13.30 -7.99
N LEU A 43 -0.35 -13.42 -9.27
CA LEU A 43 -1.70 -13.68 -9.80
C LEU A 43 -1.86 -15.09 -10.38
N LYS A 44 -0.80 -15.92 -10.39
CA LYS A 44 -0.78 -17.22 -11.06
C LYS A 44 -1.94 -18.13 -10.66
N HIS A 45 -2.30 -18.13 -9.39
CA HIS A 45 -3.41 -18.96 -8.85
C HIS A 45 -4.80 -18.51 -9.32
N LEU A 46 -4.92 -17.31 -9.91
CA LEU A 46 -6.16 -16.75 -10.46
C LEU A 46 -6.23 -16.82 -12.00
N TRP A 47 -5.19 -17.35 -12.67
CA TRP A 47 -5.06 -17.24 -14.14
C TRP A 47 -6.18 -17.91 -14.90
N GLU A 48 -6.73 -19.01 -14.37
CA GLU A 48 -7.87 -19.73 -14.94
C GLU A 48 -9.24 -19.12 -14.56
N ASN A 49 -9.25 -18.08 -13.72
CA ASN A 49 -10.49 -17.47 -13.26
C ASN A 49 -11.03 -16.49 -14.32
N LYS A 50 -12.20 -16.76 -14.86
CA LYS A 50 -12.85 -15.94 -15.90
C LYS A 50 -13.16 -14.50 -15.48
N LYS A 51 -13.07 -14.18 -14.19
CA LYS A 51 -13.27 -12.83 -13.66
C LYS A 51 -12.00 -12.00 -13.64
N LEU A 52 -10.82 -12.60 -13.87
CA LEU A 52 -9.55 -11.90 -13.99
C LEU A 52 -9.29 -11.54 -15.43
N HIS A 53 -9.07 -10.25 -15.68
CA HIS A 53 -8.57 -9.73 -16.95
C HIS A 53 -7.26 -9.01 -16.68
N PHE A 54 -6.24 -9.24 -17.50
CA PHE A 54 -4.92 -8.64 -17.31
C PHE A 54 -4.50 -7.88 -18.58
N SER A 55 -4.20 -6.60 -18.40
CA SER A 55 -3.65 -5.72 -19.41
C SER A 55 -2.23 -5.30 -19.04
N PHE A 56 -1.26 -5.70 -19.86
CA PHE A 56 0.10 -5.19 -19.73
C PHE A 56 0.16 -3.75 -20.25
N GLY A 57 0.55 -2.81 -19.39
CA GLY A 57 0.64 -1.41 -19.81
C GLY A 57 0.98 -0.43 -18.69
N ASP A 58 1.27 0.78 -19.10
CA ASP A 58 1.67 1.88 -18.22
C ASP A 58 0.54 2.91 -18.08
N ILE A 59 0.29 3.37 -16.86
CA ILE A 59 -0.75 4.38 -16.55
C ILE A 59 -0.50 5.74 -17.23
N ARG A 60 0.72 6.00 -17.72
CA ARG A 60 1.04 7.18 -18.52
C ARG A 60 0.56 7.08 -19.95
N ASN A 61 0.30 5.88 -20.44
CA ASN A 61 -0.23 5.66 -21.80
C ASN A 61 -1.75 5.85 -21.82
N ARG A 62 -2.20 6.97 -22.39
CA ARG A 62 -3.62 7.36 -22.43
C ARG A 62 -4.51 6.35 -23.16
N GLU A 63 -4.03 5.76 -24.24
CA GLU A 63 -4.84 4.81 -25.04
C GLU A 63 -5.04 3.48 -24.31
N ILE A 64 -4.00 2.98 -23.63
CA ILE A 64 -4.10 1.78 -22.80
C ILE A 64 -5.06 2.02 -21.65
N VAL A 65 -4.88 3.13 -20.90
CA VAL A 65 -5.75 3.51 -19.78
C VAL A 65 -7.22 3.59 -20.22
N LYS A 66 -7.48 4.26 -21.34
CA LYS A 66 -8.82 4.38 -21.91
C LYS A 66 -9.42 3.01 -22.30
N THR A 67 -8.58 2.10 -22.79
CA THR A 67 -9.02 0.75 -23.14
C THR A 67 -9.37 -0.06 -21.90
N CYS A 68 -8.56 -0.01 -20.85
CA CYS A 68 -8.80 -0.71 -19.57
C CYS A 68 -10.03 -0.18 -18.82
N LEU A 69 -10.47 1.05 -19.09
CA LEU A 69 -11.67 1.65 -18.46
C LEU A 69 -12.97 1.31 -19.16
N ARG A 70 -12.97 0.50 -20.23
CA ARG A 70 -14.22 0.07 -20.88
C ARG A 70 -15.03 -0.83 -19.97
N ASP A 71 -16.28 -0.47 -19.75
CA ASP A 71 -17.23 -1.20 -18.87
C ASP A 71 -16.79 -1.31 -17.41
N VAL A 72 -15.86 -0.46 -16.96
CA VAL A 72 -15.40 -0.38 -15.58
C VAL A 72 -16.32 0.56 -14.78
N GLU A 73 -16.82 0.06 -13.64
CA GLU A 73 -17.64 0.85 -12.73
C GLU A 73 -16.79 1.62 -11.70
N ASP A 74 -15.77 0.97 -11.14
CA ASP A 74 -14.93 1.52 -10.08
C ASP A 74 -13.44 1.34 -10.40
N VAL A 75 -12.61 2.24 -9.87
CA VAL A 75 -11.15 2.18 -10.02
C VAL A 75 -10.49 2.14 -8.65
N VAL A 76 -9.52 1.23 -8.48
CA VAL A 76 -8.54 1.28 -7.38
C VAL A 76 -7.16 1.52 -7.95
N HIS A 77 -6.58 2.64 -7.58
CA HIS A 77 -5.30 3.10 -8.10
C HIS A 77 -4.16 2.83 -7.12
N LEU A 78 -3.38 1.77 -7.39
CA LEU A 78 -2.21 1.35 -6.59
C LEU A 78 -0.89 1.50 -7.37
N ALA A 79 -0.93 1.61 -8.71
CA ALA A 79 0.28 1.74 -9.52
C ALA A 79 1.09 2.98 -9.12
N ALA A 80 2.32 2.77 -8.69
CA ALA A 80 3.22 3.83 -8.28
C ALA A 80 4.67 3.31 -8.16
N VAL A 81 5.64 4.20 -8.29
CA VAL A 81 6.98 4.00 -7.73
C VAL A 81 6.90 4.30 -6.24
N THR A 82 7.30 3.35 -5.37
CA THR A 82 7.11 3.42 -3.92
C THR A 82 8.42 3.60 -3.13
N SER A 83 9.59 3.50 -3.77
CA SER A 83 10.89 3.66 -3.13
C SER A 83 11.13 5.13 -2.76
N VAL A 84 11.24 5.43 -1.46
CA VAL A 84 11.61 6.76 -0.98
C VAL A 84 13.01 7.13 -1.49
N LYS A 85 14.00 6.24 -1.32
CA LYS A 85 15.37 6.43 -1.80
C LYS A 85 15.40 6.60 -3.33
N GLY A 86 14.78 5.69 -4.07
CA GLY A 86 14.72 5.78 -5.54
C GLY A 86 14.07 7.08 -6.04
N SER A 87 13.12 7.65 -5.28
CA SER A 87 12.52 8.93 -5.62
C SER A 87 13.47 10.12 -5.46
N ILE A 88 14.47 10.01 -4.58
CA ILE A 88 15.51 11.03 -4.42
C ILE A 88 16.49 10.94 -5.60
N ASP A 89 16.83 9.72 -6.00
CA ASP A 89 17.74 9.48 -7.12
C ASP A 89 17.08 9.85 -8.47
N GLU A 90 15.77 9.55 -8.64
CA GLU A 90 15.02 9.75 -9.88
C GLU A 90 13.70 10.53 -9.64
N PRO A 91 13.76 11.81 -9.23
CA PRO A 91 12.56 12.57 -8.84
C PRO A 91 11.61 12.85 -10.01
N LEU A 92 12.14 13.07 -11.22
CA LEU A 92 11.32 13.35 -12.40
C LEU A 92 10.55 12.10 -12.84
N ALA A 93 11.19 10.94 -12.87
CA ALA A 93 10.53 9.68 -13.18
C ALA A 93 9.45 9.35 -12.13
N THR A 94 9.73 9.60 -10.84
CA THR A 94 8.77 9.43 -9.76
C THR A 94 7.55 10.34 -9.94
N HIS A 95 7.77 11.62 -10.26
CA HIS A 95 6.69 12.57 -10.52
C HIS A 95 5.85 12.15 -11.73
N ASP A 96 6.49 11.79 -12.83
CA ASP A 96 5.81 11.42 -14.07
C ASP A 96 4.91 10.19 -13.88
N ILE A 97 5.38 9.19 -13.16
CA ILE A 97 4.57 8.00 -12.86
C ILE A 97 3.48 8.33 -11.82
N ASN A 98 3.87 8.84 -10.65
CA ASN A 98 2.95 8.93 -9.52
C ASN A 98 1.98 10.10 -9.61
N ALA A 99 2.40 11.26 -10.13
CA ALA A 99 1.54 12.46 -10.24
C ALA A 99 0.89 12.56 -11.63
N SER A 100 1.68 12.57 -12.71
CA SER A 100 1.14 12.69 -14.07
C SER A 100 0.31 11.45 -14.47
N GLY A 101 0.78 10.24 -14.10
CA GLY A 101 0.03 8.99 -14.34
C GLY A 101 -1.31 8.98 -13.59
N THR A 102 -1.33 9.42 -12.33
CA THR A 102 -2.57 9.56 -11.54
C THR A 102 -3.53 10.55 -12.20
N LEU A 103 -3.04 11.72 -12.62
CA LEU A 103 -3.86 12.72 -13.31
C LEU A 103 -4.43 12.19 -14.63
N ASN A 104 -3.62 11.44 -15.40
CA ASN A 104 -4.09 10.78 -16.63
C ASN A 104 -5.22 9.79 -16.36
N LEU A 105 -5.07 8.95 -15.32
CA LEU A 105 -6.09 7.96 -14.95
C LEU A 105 -7.38 8.62 -14.44
N LEU A 106 -7.27 9.67 -13.60
CA LEU A 106 -8.41 10.46 -13.13
C LEU A 106 -9.18 11.08 -14.30
N ARG A 107 -8.48 11.70 -15.26
CA ARG A 107 -9.13 12.30 -16.43
C ARG A 107 -9.86 11.24 -17.26
N ALA A 108 -9.22 10.14 -17.54
CA ALA A 108 -9.83 9.03 -18.28
C ALA A 108 -11.02 8.41 -17.53
N SER A 109 -10.97 8.36 -16.18
CA SER A 109 -12.08 7.88 -15.34
C SER A 109 -13.32 8.78 -15.45
N VAL A 110 -13.14 10.11 -15.51
CA VAL A 110 -14.26 11.05 -15.77
C VAL A 110 -14.88 10.79 -17.14
N ASP A 111 -14.03 10.66 -18.18
CA ASP A 111 -14.50 10.43 -19.56
C ASP A 111 -15.24 9.08 -19.70
N ALA A 112 -14.79 8.05 -18.95
CA ALA A 112 -15.43 6.75 -18.89
C ALA A 112 -16.65 6.68 -17.94
N ARG A 113 -16.99 7.77 -17.24
CA ARG A 113 -18.06 7.86 -16.23
C ARG A 113 -17.92 6.83 -15.10
N VAL A 114 -16.68 6.61 -14.67
CA VAL A 114 -16.38 5.80 -13.48
C VAL A 114 -17.17 6.36 -12.29
N ARG A 115 -17.79 5.47 -11.53
CA ARG A 115 -18.60 5.82 -10.35
C ARG A 115 -17.71 6.23 -9.19
N ARG A 116 -16.66 5.44 -8.90
CA ARG A 116 -15.78 5.65 -7.74
C ARG A 116 -14.32 5.42 -8.09
N PHE A 117 -13.46 6.25 -7.49
CA PHE A 117 -12.01 6.19 -7.64
C PHE A 117 -11.34 6.16 -6.26
N VAL A 118 -10.72 5.03 -5.90
CA VAL A 118 -10.02 4.89 -4.61
C VAL A 118 -8.51 4.94 -4.86
N PHE A 119 -7.85 5.91 -4.24
CA PHE A 119 -6.42 6.17 -4.40
C PHE A 119 -5.60 5.67 -3.21
N ALA A 120 -4.55 4.90 -3.46
CA ALA A 120 -3.56 4.52 -2.47
C ALA A 120 -2.57 5.68 -2.25
N SER A 121 -2.80 6.45 -1.21
CA SER A 121 -1.86 7.43 -0.69
C SER A 121 -0.93 6.79 0.35
N SER A 122 -0.19 7.58 1.10
CA SER A 122 0.82 7.12 2.06
C SER A 122 0.89 8.04 3.28
N CYS A 123 1.18 7.48 4.45
CA CYS A 123 1.49 8.28 5.64
C CYS A 123 2.75 9.16 5.49
N CYS A 124 3.59 8.89 4.49
CA CYS A 124 4.77 9.71 4.19
C CYS A 124 4.41 11.18 3.86
N VAL A 125 3.16 11.48 3.49
CA VAL A 125 2.69 12.86 3.23
C VAL A 125 2.76 13.76 4.46
N TYR A 126 2.72 13.18 5.66
CA TYR A 126 2.81 13.92 6.92
C TYR A 126 4.24 14.37 7.26
N GLY A 127 5.26 13.64 6.77
CA GLY A 127 6.64 13.87 7.19
C GLY A 127 6.86 13.50 8.64
N ASP A 128 7.66 14.31 9.35
CA ASP A 128 7.92 14.12 10.78
C ASP A 128 6.77 14.72 11.60
N PRO A 129 6.00 13.91 12.35
CA PRO A 129 4.79 14.36 12.97
C PRO A 129 5.05 15.18 14.23
N HIS A 130 4.29 16.28 14.40
CA HIS A 130 4.33 17.11 15.61
C HIS A 130 3.43 16.57 16.73
N GLN A 131 2.47 15.72 16.39
CA GLN A 131 1.51 15.15 17.32
C GLN A 131 1.19 13.70 16.96
N LEU A 132 1.01 12.86 17.98
CA LEU A 132 0.66 11.46 17.89
C LEU A 132 -0.57 11.15 18.74
N PRO A 133 -1.47 10.28 18.30
CA PRO A 133 -1.49 9.68 16.96
C PRO A 133 -1.78 10.72 15.87
N ILE A 134 -1.34 10.45 14.63
CA ILE A 134 -1.46 11.35 13.48
C ILE A 134 -2.90 11.29 12.96
N SER A 135 -3.64 12.41 13.05
CA SER A 135 -4.97 12.54 12.44
C SER A 135 -4.88 12.99 10.98
N GLU A 136 -5.96 12.87 10.22
CA GLU A 136 -6.01 13.34 8.82
C GLU A 136 -5.89 14.87 8.70
N ASP A 137 -6.18 15.60 9.77
CA ASP A 137 -6.05 17.07 9.85
C ASP A 137 -4.62 17.53 10.19
N HIS A 138 -3.69 16.59 10.48
CA HIS A 138 -2.28 16.92 10.74
C HIS A 138 -1.68 17.64 9.52
N PRO A 139 -0.85 18.69 9.72
CA PRO A 139 -0.16 19.38 8.63
C PRO A 139 0.64 18.43 7.75
N MET A 140 0.61 18.67 6.44
CA MET A 140 1.38 17.93 5.44
C MET A 140 2.77 18.52 5.31
N ASN A 141 3.80 17.68 5.45
CA ASN A 141 5.21 18.07 5.31
C ASN A 141 6.00 16.96 4.59
N PRO A 142 5.80 16.76 3.28
CA PRO A 142 6.45 15.68 2.55
C PRO A 142 7.97 15.86 2.52
N LEU A 143 8.73 14.88 3.01
CA LEU A 143 10.19 14.94 3.13
C LEU A 143 10.92 14.25 1.96
N SER A 144 10.19 13.79 0.93
CA SER A 144 10.77 13.14 -0.24
C SER A 144 9.94 13.40 -1.50
N PRO A 145 10.54 13.28 -2.70
CA PRO A 145 9.79 13.35 -3.95
C PRO A 145 8.65 12.32 -4.03
N TYR A 146 8.83 11.12 -3.47
CA TYR A 146 7.75 10.13 -3.32
C TYR A 146 6.59 10.69 -2.52
N ALA A 147 6.84 11.21 -1.31
CA ALA A 147 5.80 11.78 -0.46
C ALA A 147 5.09 12.97 -1.13
N ALA A 148 5.85 13.86 -1.78
CA ALA A 148 5.31 14.97 -2.55
C ALA A 148 4.42 14.51 -3.72
N SER A 149 4.82 13.44 -4.43
CA SER A 149 4.04 12.87 -5.53
C SER A 149 2.72 12.25 -5.05
N LYS A 150 2.71 11.61 -3.87
CA LYS A 150 1.49 11.09 -3.25
C LYS A 150 0.55 12.20 -2.80
N LEU A 151 1.09 13.26 -2.21
CA LEU A 151 0.31 14.46 -1.84
C LEU A 151 -0.29 15.15 -3.07
N ALA A 152 0.46 15.23 -4.19
CA ALA A 152 -0.08 15.73 -5.45
C ALA A 152 -1.26 14.88 -5.95
N GLY A 153 -1.16 13.54 -5.86
CA GLY A 153 -2.24 12.62 -6.19
C GLY A 153 -3.50 12.86 -5.35
N GLU A 154 -3.36 13.06 -4.02
CA GLU A 154 -4.49 13.43 -3.16
C GLU A 154 -5.15 14.76 -3.60
N GLY A 155 -4.32 15.77 -3.87
CA GLY A 155 -4.81 17.08 -4.34
C GLY A 155 -5.61 16.94 -5.63
N TYR A 156 -5.15 16.12 -6.59
CA TYR A 156 -5.91 15.83 -7.81
C TYR A 156 -7.21 15.08 -7.52
N CYS A 157 -7.22 14.07 -6.66
CA CYS A 157 -8.44 13.36 -6.27
C CYS A 157 -9.49 14.32 -5.70
N GLN A 158 -9.10 15.20 -4.77
CA GLN A 158 -9.99 16.22 -4.19
C GLN A 158 -10.48 17.21 -5.22
N ALA A 159 -9.60 17.69 -6.11
CA ALA A 159 -9.97 18.61 -7.19
C ALA A 159 -10.98 17.97 -8.15
N PHE A 160 -10.78 16.69 -8.52
CA PHE A 160 -11.68 15.96 -9.42
C PHE A 160 -13.05 15.68 -8.78
N ALA A 161 -13.08 15.42 -7.47
CA ALA A 161 -14.34 15.30 -6.73
C ALA A 161 -15.15 16.60 -6.81
N ARG A 162 -14.50 17.75 -6.61
CA ARG A 162 -15.16 19.06 -6.60
C ARG A 162 -15.53 19.56 -8.00
N SER A 163 -14.62 19.40 -8.98
CA SER A 163 -14.77 20.00 -10.30
C SER A 163 -15.50 19.13 -11.30
N TYR A 164 -15.43 17.80 -11.17
CA TYR A 164 -16.02 16.85 -12.11
C TYR A 164 -17.07 15.92 -11.46
N GLY A 165 -17.25 16.00 -10.14
CA GLY A 165 -18.21 15.17 -9.42
C GLY A 165 -17.83 13.69 -9.32
N LEU A 166 -16.57 13.32 -9.65
CA LEU A 166 -16.05 11.96 -9.48
C LEU A 166 -15.97 11.64 -7.98
N ASP A 167 -16.56 10.52 -7.54
CA ASP A 167 -16.47 10.08 -6.15
C ASP A 167 -15.08 9.53 -5.86
N THR A 168 -14.18 10.38 -5.33
CA THR A 168 -12.81 9.98 -5.02
C THR A 168 -12.60 9.79 -3.53
N THR A 169 -11.81 8.79 -3.16
CA THR A 169 -11.41 8.52 -1.77
C THR A 169 -9.91 8.24 -1.73
N CYS A 170 -9.18 8.88 -0.82
CA CYS A 170 -7.74 8.66 -0.63
C CYS A 170 -7.51 7.87 0.65
N LEU A 171 -6.73 6.77 0.58
CA LEU A 171 -6.34 5.96 1.73
C LEU A 171 -4.85 6.18 2.02
N ARG A 172 -4.51 6.86 3.12
CA ARG A 172 -3.14 7.04 3.60
C ARG A 172 -2.70 5.78 4.31
N LEU A 173 -2.01 4.92 3.58
CA LEU A 173 -1.54 3.65 4.12
C LEU A 173 -0.35 3.88 5.05
N PHE A 174 -0.40 3.29 6.25
CA PHE A 174 0.72 3.23 7.18
C PHE A 174 1.63 2.05 6.79
N ASN A 175 2.40 1.47 7.70
CA ASN A 175 3.43 0.50 7.31
C ASN A 175 2.81 -0.88 6.99
N VAL A 176 2.42 -1.07 5.74
CA VAL A 176 1.80 -2.32 5.28
C VAL A 176 2.83 -3.43 5.22
N TYR A 177 2.46 -4.63 5.73
CA TYR A 177 3.28 -5.83 5.66
C TYR A 177 2.43 -7.06 5.31
N GLY A 178 3.09 -8.12 4.85
CA GLY A 178 2.42 -9.39 4.56
C GLY A 178 3.10 -10.19 3.45
N PRO A 179 2.52 -11.35 3.07
CA PRO A 179 3.01 -12.17 1.97
C PRO A 179 3.10 -11.39 0.66
N ARG A 180 3.99 -11.79 -0.24
CA ARG A 180 4.26 -11.14 -1.55
C ARG A 180 4.90 -9.75 -1.44
N GLN A 181 5.20 -9.25 -0.24
CA GLN A 181 6.03 -8.05 -0.11
C GLN A 181 7.46 -8.40 -0.53
N GLY A 182 7.99 -7.69 -1.53
CA GLY A 182 9.34 -7.92 -2.03
C GLY A 182 10.41 -7.78 -0.94
N GLY A 183 11.52 -8.50 -1.10
CA GLY A 183 12.74 -8.35 -0.31
C GLY A 183 13.68 -7.27 -0.89
N GLY A 184 14.92 -7.23 -0.39
CA GLY A 184 15.98 -6.35 -0.87
C GLY A 184 15.71 -4.85 -0.63
N GLU A 185 16.11 -3.99 -1.56
CA GLU A 185 15.99 -2.52 -1.40
C GLU A 185 14.55 -2.02 -1.31
N HIS A 186 13.60 -2.72 -1.96
CA HIS A 186 12.17 -2.36 -1.97
C HIS A 186 11.37 -2.98 -0.82
N GLY A 187 12.00 -3.87 -0.03
CA GLY A 187 11.36 -4.53 1.10
C GLY A 187 11.16 -3.60 2.30
N GLY A 188 10.01 -3.74 2.98
CA GLY A 188 9.78 -3.13 4.28
C GLY A 188 10.69 -3.74 5.36
N VAL A 189 10.76 -3.11 6.53
CA VAL A 189 11.62 -3.57 7.65
C VAL A 189 11.32 -5.02 8.06
N ILE A 190 10.04 -5.41 8.09
CA ILE A 190 9.62 -6.79 8.41
C ILE A 190 10.19 -7.79 7.40
N SER A 191 10.04 -7.52 6.09
CA SER A 191 10.54 -8.41 5.04
C SER A 191 12.06 -8.59 5.14
N LYS A 192 12.79 -7.50 5.40
CA LYS A 192 14.25 -7.52 5.55
C LYS A 192 14.69 -8.35 6.76
N PHE A 193 14.01 -8.21 7.89
CA PHE A 193 14.32 -8.98 9.08
C PHE A 193 14.01 -10.46 8.90
N VAL A 194 12.85 -10.78 8.33
CA VAL A 194 12.48 -12.19 8.03
C VAL A 194 13.46 -12.83 7.05
N GLU A 195 13.90 -12.13 6.01
CA GLU A 195 14.89 -12.62 5.05
C GLU A 195 16.21 -12.94 5.75
N ARG A 196 16.77 -12.00 6.50
CA ARG A 196 18.02 -12.19 7.25
C ARG A 196 17.94 -13.35 8.26
N LEU A 197 16.87 -13.36 9.07
CA LEU A 197 16.68 -14.43 10.07
C LEU A 197 16.46 -15.82 9.43
N SER A 198 15.87 -15.88 8.24
CA SER A 198 15.75 -17.13 7.47
C SER A 198 17.12 -17.68 7.03
N GLU A 199 18.09 -16.78 6.83
CA GLU A 199 19.48 -17.11 6.49
C GLU A 199 20.39 -17.25 7.72
N ASN A 200 19.82 -17.25 8.94
CA ASN A 200 20.55 -17.23 10.20
C ASN A 200 21.49 -16.01 10.36
N LEU A 201 21.17 -14.90 9.71
CA LEU A 201 21.91 -13.65 9.83
C LEU A 201 21.21 -12.70 10.84
N PRO A 202 22.00 -11.90 11.61
CA PRO A 202 21.42 -10.96 12.56
C PRO A 202 20.60 -9.86 11.86
N PRO A 203 19.44 -9.46 12.41
CA PRO A 203 18.74 -8.28 11.98
C PRO A 203 19.63 -7.03 12.14
N VAL A 204 19.55 -6.10 11.17
CA VAL A 204 20.29 -4.84 11.22
C VAL A 204 19.34 -3.72 11.60
N ILE A 205 19.56 -3.10 12.74
CA ILE A 205 18.77 -2.00 13.29
C ILE A 205 19.54 -0.70 13.06
N TYR A 206 18.89 0.28 12.44
CA TYR A 206 19.44 1.64 12.33
C TYR A 206 19.11 2.43 13.61
N GLY A 207 20.12 2.98 14.27
CA GLY A 207 19.96 3.70 15.54
C GLY A 207 19.74 2.79 16.76
N ASP A 208 18.99 3.29 17.73
CA ASP A 208 18.70 2.63 19.01
C ASP A 208 17.62 1.55 18.96
N GLY A 209 16.81 1.53 17.89
CA GLY A 209 15.69 0.60 17.71
C GLY A 209 14.42 1.02 18.46
N ASP A 210 14.41 2.18 19.13
CA ASP A 210 13.24 2.71 19.84
C ASP A 210 12.29 3.51 18.92
N GLN A 211 12.70 3.75 17.67
CA GLN A 211 11.79 4.26 16.65
C GLN A 211 10.63 3.29 16.45
N PHE A 212 9.42 3.82 16.36
CA PHE A 212 8.24 2.99 16.22
C PHE A 212 7.43 3.27 14.96
N ARG A 213 6.70 2.27 14.53
CA ARG A 213 5.81 2.30 13.37
C ARG A 213 4.45 1.70 13.72
N ASP A 214 3.45 2.13 13.00
CA ASP A 214 2.15 1.48 12.94
C ASP A 214 2.19 0.45 11.80
N PHE A 215 2.29 -0.82 12.14
CA PHE A 215 2.30 -1.93 11.18
C PHE A 215 0.89 -2.46 10.97
N ILE A 216 0.46 -2.49 9.71
CA ILE A 216 -0.84 -3.02 9.32
C ILE A 216 -0.69 -4.18 8.34
N HIS A 217 -1.41 -5.29 8.58
CA HIS A 217 -1.37 -6.44 7.70
C HIS A 217 -2.11 -6.16 6.38
N VAL A 218 -1.57 -6.67 5.26
CA VAL A 218 -2.14 -6.45 3.92
C VAL A 218 -3.60 -6.88 3.79
N ARG A 219 -4.07 -7.88 4.53
CA ARG A 219 -5.49 -8.28 4.55
C ARG A 219 -6.40 -7.18 5.06
N ASP A 220 -5.99 -6.47 6.12
CA ASP A 220 -6.77 -5.34 6.65
C ASP A 220 -6.75 -4.16 5.67
N VAL A 221 -5.65 -3.97 4.94
CA VAL A 221 -5.57 -2.96 3.86
C VAL A 221 -6.52 -3.30 2.72
N VAL A 222 -6.62 -4.57 2.32
CA VAL A 222 -7.61 -5.03 1.32
C VAL A 222 -9.03 -4.73 1.79
N GLU A 223 -9.36 -5.02 3.06
CA GLU A 223 -10.67 -4.68 3.64
C GLU A 223 -10.94 -3.17 3.62
N ALA A 224 -9.93 -2.33 3.85
CA ALA A 224 -10.09 -0.88 3.75
C ALA A 224 -10.48 -0.44 2.32
N PHE A 225 -9.82 -0.99 1.29
CA PHE A 225 -10.18 -0.72 -0.11
C PHE A 225 -11.58 -1.21 -0.45
N VAL A 226 -11.94 -2.43 -0.05
CA VAL A 226 -13.28 -3.00 -0.27
C VAL A 226 -14.35 -2.16 0.43
N THR A 227 -14.10 -1.74 1.65
CA THR A 227 -15.01 -0.90 2.42
C THR A 227 -15.19 0.47 1.76
N ALA A 228 -14.10 1.08 1.28
CA ALA A 228 -14.16 2.34 0.54
C ALA A 228 -14.94 2.20 -0.79
N LEU A 229 -14.87 1.06 -1.47
CA LEU A 229 -15.65 0.78 -2.70
C LEU A 229 -17.14 0.59 -2.43
N ARG A 230 -17.52 0.03 -1.26
CA ARG A 230 -18.91 -0.33 -0.90
C ARG A 230 -19.63 0.76 -0.11
N GLY A 231 -18.88 1.61 0.60
CA GLY A 231 -19.41 2.62 1.48
C GLY A 231 -20.31 3.65 0.81
N GLU A 232 -20.88 4.54 1.59
CA GLU A 232 -21.57 5.71 1.08
C GLU A 232 -20.60 6.62 0.31
N ARG A 233 -21.13 7.60 -0.42
CA ARG A 233 -20.30 8.55 -1.17
C ARG A 233 -19.38 9.31 -0.23
N CYS A 234 -18.06 9.24 -0.49
CA CYS A 234 -17.00 9.87 0.30
C CYS A 234 -16.18 10.84 -0.58
N ALA A 235 -16.86 11.64 -1.43
CA ALA A 235 -16.24 12.44 -2.48
C ALA A 235 -15.18 13.42 -1.95
N GLY A 236 -13.92 13.13 -2.25
CA GLY A 236 -12.77 13.94 -1.87
C GLY A 236 -12.23 13.67 -0.46
N GLU A 237 -12.78 12.69 0.24
CA GLU A 237 -12.34 12.35 1.59
C GLU A 237 -11.01 11.59 1.63
N VAL A 238 -10.31 11.76 2.74
CA VAL A 238 -9.03 11.11 3.02
C VAL A 238 -9.13 10.36 4.34
N TYR A 239 -8.59 9.15 4.40
CA TYR A 239 -8.60 8.31 5.58
C TYR A 239 -7.24 7.70 5.88
N ASN A 240 -6.84 7.71 7.15
CA ASN A 240 -5.70 6.96 7.64
C ASN A 240 -6.04 5.47 7.75
N ILE A 241 -5.19 4.63 7.18
CA ILE A 241 -5.31 3.18 7.23
C ILE A 241 -4.07 2.60 7.92
N GLY A 242 -4.25 2.28 9.18
CA GLY A 242 -3.25 1.73 10.09
C GLY A 242 -3.89 0.76 11.07
N SER A 243 -3.10 0.18 11.96
CA SER A 243 -3.58 -0.64 13.06
C SER A 243 -4.00 0.18 14.28
N GLY A 244 -3.55 1.45 14.37
CA GLY A 244 -3.70 2.29 15.54
C GLY A 244 -2.80 1.87 16.71
N LYS A 245 -1.77 1.04 16.47
CA LYS A 245 -0.83 0.52 17.46
C LYS A 245 0.61 0.83 17.08
N ALA A 246 1.35 1.39 18.03
CA ALA A 246 2.78 1.61 17.90
C ALA A 246 3.54 0.32 18.24
N THR A 247 4.55 -0.01 17.43
CA THR A 247 5.50 -1.10 17.71
C THR A 247 6.91 -0.59 17.43
N THR A 248 7.81 -0.69 18.40
CA THR A 248 9.22 -0.33 18.21
C THR A 248 9.93 -1.37 17.35
N VAL A 249 11.04 -0.95 16.73
CA VAL A 249 11.87 -1.89 15.94
C VAL A 249 12.44 -2.98 16.84
N ASN A 250 12.81 -2.65 18.08
CA ASN A 250 13.29 -3.61 19.08
C ASN A 250 12.22 -4.65 19.45
N GLU A 251 10.96 -4.22 19.64
CA GLU A 251 9.82 -5.14 19.89
C GLU A 251 9.56 -6.04 18.70
N LEU A 252 9.57 -5.49 17.47
CA LEU A 252 9.41 -6.25 16.25
C LEU A 252 10.47 -7.34 16.11
N VAL A 253 11.75 -7.01 16.34
CA VAL A 253 12.85 -7.98 16.26
C VAL A 253 12.66 -9.09 17.29
N ARG A 254 12.33 -8.75 18.56
CA ARG A 254 12.07 -9.78 19.59
C ARG A 254 10.94 -10.73 19.19
N GLN A 255 9.82 -10.21 18.68
CA GLN A 255 8.72 -11.06 18.21
C GLN A 255 9.16 -11.98 17.06
N LEU A 256 9.91 -11.50 16.09
CA LEU A 256 10.40 -12.30 14.98
C LEU A 256 11.42 -13.37 15.42
N LEU A 257 12.32 -13.04 16.35
CA LEU A 257 13.27 -14.01 16.92
C LEU A 257 12.54 -15.16 17.59
N THR A 258 11.55 -14.87 18.42
CA THR A 258 10.72 -15.87 19.10
C THR A 258 9.92 -16.71 18.10
N LEU A 259 9.24 -16.09 17.14
CA LEU A 259 8.44 -16.79 16.12
C LEU A 259 9.27 -17.73 15.23
N LEU A 260 10.54 -17.40 15.00
CA LEU A 260 11.46 -18.19 14.18
C LEU A 260 12.32 -19.17 15.00
N GLY A 261 12.22 -19.16 16.34
CA GLY A 261 13.11 -19.96 17.21
C GLY A 261 14.58 -19.55 17.08
N ARG A 262 14.86 -18.24 17.03
CA ARG A 262 16.17 -17.64 16.80
C ARG A 262 16.61 -16.71 17.93
N GLU A 263 16.14 -16.92 19.15
CA GLU A 263 16.40 -16.07 20.33
C GLU A 263 17.89 -15.89 20.64
N GLY A 264 18.75 -16.79 20.16
CA GLY A 264 20.20 -16.70 20.31
C GLY A 264 20.90 -15.74 19.32
N ILE A 265 20.17 -15.16 18.38
CA ILE A 265 20.74 -14.20 17.41
C ILE A 265 20.57 -12.78 17.97
N GLU A 266 21.70 -12.11 18.24
CA GLU A 266 21.71 -10.72 18.68
C GLU A 266 21.60 -9.76 17.47
N PRO A 267 20.70 -8.76 17.49
CA PRO A 267 20.61 -7.77 16.43
C PRO A 267 21.88 -6.89 16.40
N VAL A 268 22.23 -6.41 15.20
CA VAL A 268 23.34 -5.48 14.98
C VAL A 268 22.80 -4.07 14.86
N HIS A 269 23.27 -3.17 15.72
CA HIS A 269 22.96 -1.75 15.64
C HIS A 269 24.00 -1.00 14.81
N ILE A 270 23.53 -0.18 13.87
CA ILE A 270 24.38 0.69 13.05
C ILE A 270 23.88 2.15 13.15
N PRO A 271 24.67 3.15 12.75
CA PRO A 271 24.26 4.54 12.85
C PRO A 271 22.90 4.81 12.21
N ALA A 272 22.09 5.67 12.84
CA ALA A 272 20.79 6.09 12.34
C ALA A 272 20.93 6.80 10.98
N VAL A 273 19.93 6.64 10.12
CA VAL A 273 19.86 7.32 8.82
C VAL A 273 19.33 8.74 9.05
N SER A 274 20.06 9.73 8.52
CA SER A 274 19.63 11.13 8.60
C SER A 274 18.31 11.33 7.85
N GLY A 275 17.35 12.03 8.47
CA GLY A 275 16.03 12.29 7.88
C GLY A 275 15.03 11.14 8.01
N GLU A 276 15.36 10.07 8.72
CA GLU A 276 14.40 9.02 9.03
C GLU A 276 13.35 9.50 10.04
N ILE A 277 12.06 9.29 9.72
CA ILE A 277 10.96 9.59 10.64
C ILE A 277 11.06 8.69 11.88
N ARG A 278 11.14 9.27 13.07
CA ARG A 278 11.30 8.50 14.30
C ARG A 278 10.01 7.81 14.76
N SER A 279 8.87 8.46 14.54
CA SER A 279 7.59 8.02 15.10
C SER A 279 6.47 8.08 14.09
N SER A 280 5.71 6.99 13.92
CA SER A 280 4.56 6.94 13.03
C SER A 280 3.46 6.08 13.64
N LEU A 281 2.32 6.70 13.98
CA LEU A 281 1.14 6.07 14.58
C LEU A 281 -0.12 6.70 14.02
N ALA A 282 -1.00 5.91 13.43
CA ALA A 282 -2.25 6.37 12.85
C ALA A 282 -3.31 6.69 13.90
N ASP A 283 -3.98 7.82 13.75
CA ASP A 283 -5.34 7.95 14.26
C ASP A 283 -6.31 7.41 13.21
N ILE A 284 -6.96 6.30 13.52
CA ILE A 284 -7.88 5.60 12.58
C ILE A 284 -9.36 5.87 12.90
N ARG A 285 -9.67 6.75 13.86
CA ARG A 285 -11.04 7.00 14.32
C ARG A 285 -11.96 7.48 13.20
N LYS A 286 -11.47 8.34 12.30
CA LYS A 286 -12.23 8.82 11.13
C LYS A 286 -12.61 7.65 10.22
N ALA A 287 -11.67 6.79 9.85
CA ALA A 287 -11.94 5.62 9.02
C ALA A 287 -12.92 4.64 9.70
N MET A 288 -12.79 4.44 11.03
CA MET A 288 -13.71 3.60 11.80
C MET A 288 -15.14 4.13 11.80
N GLN A 289 -15.32 5.44 11.93
CA GLN A 289 -16.63 6.08 12.07
C GLN A 289 -17.34 6.28 10.74
N GLN A 290 -16.61 6.71 9.71
CA GLN A 290 -17.21 7.14 8.45
C GLN A 290 -17.30 6.03 7.39
N ILE A 291 -16.30 5.13 7.32
CA ILE A 291 -16.33 4.04 6.35
C ILE A 291 -16.43 2.65 7.00
N GLY A 292 -16.47 2.56 8.34
CA GLY A 292 -16.62 1.29 9.05
C GLY A 292 -15.34 0.42 9.05
N PHE A 293 -14.18 0.97 8.63
CA PHE A 293 -12.91 0.25 8.64
C PHE A 293 -12.50 -0.13 10.06
N ARG A 294 -12.12 -1.40 10.27
CA ARG A 294 -11.58 -1.90 11.54
C ARG A 294 -10.46 -2.90 11.26
N PRO A 295 -9.21 -2.63 11.66
CA PRO A 295 -8.14 -3.61 11.55
C PRO A 295 -8.44 -4.81 12.46
N ARG A 296 -8.29 -6.01 11.95
CA ARG A 296 -8.64 -7.25 12.66
C ARG A 296 -7.42 -8.05 13.10
N LEU A 297 -6.36 -8.03 12.29
CA LEU A 297 -5.15 -8.81 12.57
C LEU A 297 -4.22 -8.06 13.51
N GLN A 298 -3.87 -8.71 14.64
CA GLN A 298 -2.80 -8.22 15.50
C GLN A 298 -1.44 -8.50 14.83
N LEU A 299 -0.41 -7.72 15.19
CA LEU A 299 0.91 -7.86 14.59
C LEU A 299 1.46 -9.30 14.73
N GLU A 300 1.39 -9.87 15.93
CA GLU A 300 1.86 -11.23 16.21
C GLU A 300 1.19 -12.29 15.32
N GLU A 301 -0.13 -12.20 15.15
CA GLU A 301 -0.89 -13.10 14.27
C GLU A 301 -0.46 -12.95 12.81
N GLY A 302 -0.33 -11.71 12.34
CA GLY A 302 0.11 -11.43 10.98
C GLY A 302 1.55 -11.85 10.70
N LEU A 303 2.46 -11.69 11.67
CA LEU A 303 3.83 -12.19 11.59
C LEU A 303 3.86 -13.72 11.55
N SER A 304 3.06 -14.40 12.38
CA SER A 304 2.95 -15.87 12.37
C SER A 304 2.49 -16.40 11.01
N LEU A 305 1.50 -15.74 10.39
CA LEU A 305 1.05 -16.09 9.03
C LEU A 305 2.16 -15.89 7.98
N LEU A 306 2.94 -14.82 8.10
CA LEU A 306 4.03 -14.50 7.18
C LEU A 306 5.17 -15.53 7.28
N VAL A 307 5.59 -15.85 8.50
CA VAL A 307 6.69 -16.77 8.80
C VAL A 307 6.32 -18.20 8.44
N GLY A 308 5.14 -18.68 8.79
CA GLY A 308 4.68 -20.05 8.50
C GLY A 308 4.62 -20.33 6.98
N ARG A 309 4.30 -19.34 6.15
CA ARG A 309 4.34 -19.48 4.68
C ARG A 309 5.76 -19.55 4.10
N LYS A 310 6.74 -18.85 4.68
CA LYS A 310 8.15 -18.90 4.23
C LYS A 310 8.83 -20.23 4.59
N VAL A 311 8.56 -20.78 5.76
CA VAL A 311 9.10 -22.07 6.20
C VAL A 311 8.64 -23.22 5.28
N VAL A 312 7.37 -23.17 4.81
CA VAL A 312 6.84 -24.19 3.87
C VAL A 312 7.51 -24.12 2.49
N TYR A 313 8.02 -22.96 2.07
CA TYR A 313 8.71 -22.81 0.78
C TYR A 313 10.23 -23.07 0.85
N ALA A 314 10.84 -23.02 2.04
CA ALA A 314 12.26 -23.34 2.22
C ALA A 314 12.53 -24.86 2.23
N ASP A 315 11.51 -25.68 2.54
CA ASP A 315 11.60 -27.13 2.57
C ASP A 315 11.17 -27.81 1.24
N ARG A 316 11.06 -27.06 0.16
CA ARG A 316 10.77 -27.53 -1.19
C ARG A 316 11.83 -27.05 -2.18
#